data_f480223f5dd2d82ef7736c68aec5a951
#
_entry.id   f480223f5dd2d82ef7736c68aec5a951
#
_cell.length_a   1.000
_cell.length_b   1.000
_cell.length_c   1.000
_cell.angle_alpha   90.00
_cell.angle_beta   90.00
_cell.angle_gamma   90.00
#
_symmetry.space_group_name_H-M   'P 1'
#
loop_
_entity.id
_entity.type
_entity.pdbx_description
1 polymer ?
#
loop_
_entity_poly.entity_id
_entity_poly.type
_entity_poly.pdbx_seq_one_letter_code
_entity_poly.pdbx_strand_id
1 'polypeptide(L)'
;MAGKSVAGVFLYLTGIAVLFGIGVTPASAVIIRGIDFPAGNLSFMDELVSYSPKGVGIPTAPHRDPFTSLGPPDFNGDNNCTDNLSCTFVSLGSGGSIILQFTDNSLTGSGDSARDLHVFEIGPDIEDTFVDISKDGVDWFAIGKVLGSTASIDIDRFGFGPTDFFYFVRLTDDPNEGDITGIQVGADIDAVGAITSGPPPTITTTTATSTAPPSVAEPATILLLGAGLVGCALTKARRRE
;
A
#
# COMPACT_ATOMS: atom_id res chain seq x y z
N MET A 1 64.76 -43.84 -24.02
CA MET A 1 63.33 -43.73 -24.17
C MET A 1 62.89 -42.54 -23.23
N ALA A 2 62.54 -41.44 -23.81
CA ALA A 2 62.24 -40.20 -23.06
C ALA A 2 60.70 -40.05 -22.89
N GLY A 3 60.24 -40.10 -21.66
CA GLY A 3 58.82 -39.85 -21.33
C GLY A 3 58.57 -38.35 -21.21
N LYS A 4 57.65 -37.81 -22.02
CA LYS A 4 57.16 -36.41 -21.93
C LYS A 4 56.08 -36.31 -20.88
N SER A 5 56.32 -35.52 -19.85
CA SER A 5 55.31 -35.09 -18.87
C SER A 5 54.50 -33.93 -19.43
N VAL A 6 53.17 -34.07 -19.49
CA VAL A 6 52.22 -33.00 -19.85
C VAL A 6 51.71 -32.36 -18.58
N ALA A 7 52.12 -31.12 -18.33
CA ALA A 7 51.60 -30.32 -17.22
C ALA A 7 50.25 -29.71 -17.63
N GLY A 8 49.19 -30.13 -16.95
CA GLY A 8 47.85 -29.50 -17.10
C GLY A 8 47.79 -28.20 -16.31
N VAL A 9 47.48 -27.11 -16.98
CA VAL A 9 47.21 -25.82 -16.37
C VAL A 9 45.75 -25.80 -15.94
N PHE A 10 45.51 -25.80 -14.63
CA PHE A 10 44.17 -25.55 -14.06
C PHE A 10 43.97 -24.00 -13.92
N LEU A 11 43.06 -23.49 -14.73
CA LEU A 11 42.65 -22.09 -14.62
C LEU A 11 41.55 -21.97 -13.54
N TYR A 12 41.86 -21.42 -12.37
CA TYR A 12 40.86 -21.07 -11.36
C TYR A 12 40.20 -19.75 -11.73
N LEU A 13 38.93 -19.81 -12.16
CA LEU A 13 38.08 -18.61 -12.22
C LEU A 13 37.60 -18.27 -10.80
N THR A 14 38.22 -17.28 -10.17
CA THR A 14 37.68 -16.68 -8.96
C THR A 14 36.56 -15.71 -9.33
N GLY A 15 35.31 -16.15 -9.18
CA GLY A 15 34.13 -15.30 -9.31
C GLY A 15 34.09 -14.32 -8.13
N ILE A 16 34.25 -13.02 -8.39
CA ILE A 16 34.01 -11.97 -7.43
C ILE A 16 32.50 -11.76 -7.36
N ALA A 17 31.87 -12.23 -6.29
CA ALA A 17 30.49 -11.88 -5.98
C ALA A 17 30.48 -10.45 -5.43
N VAL A 18 30.03 -9.48 -6.23
CA VAL A 18 29.78 -8.12 -5.77
C VAL A 18 28.43 -8.14 -5.03
N LEU A 19 28.46 -8.18 -3.71
CA LEU A 19 27.31 -7.93 -2.87
C LEU A 19 26.98 -6.43 -2.93
N PHE A 20 25.96 -6.06 -3.69
CA PHE A 20 25.32 -4.77 -3.55
C PHE A 20 24.55 -4.78 -2.21
N GLY A 21 25.18 -4.24 -1.17
CA GLY A 21 24.48 -3.90 0.06
C GLY A 21 23.48 -2.79 -0.26
N ILE A 22 22.19 -3.09 -0.23
CA ILE A 22 21.15 -2.07 -0.20
C ILE A 22 21.29 -1.41 1.17
N GLY A 23 21.90 -0.24 1.22
CA GLY A 23 22.00 0.56 2.43
C GLY A 23 20.58 1.04 2.78
N VAL A 24 19.95 0.40 3.74
CA VAL A 24 18.72 0.92 4.37
C VAL A 24 19.17 2.10 5.22
N THR A 25 18.87 3.31 4.78
CA THR A 25 19.04 4.50 5.63
C THR A 25 18.02 4.37 6.77
N PRO A 26 18.43 4.46 8.05
CA PRO A 26 17.49 4.46 9.14
C PRO A 26 16.51 5.64 8.97
N ALA A 27 15.21 5.38 9.15
CA ALA A 27 14.22 6.44 9.22
C ALA A 27 14.60 7.38 10.38
N SER A 28 14.53 8.69 10.14
CA SER A 28 14.78 9.68 11.18
C SER A 28 13.46 9.98 11.89
N ALA A 29 13.45 9.86 13.23
CA ALA A 29 12.29 10.21 14.04
C ALA A 29 11.81 11.64 13.75
N VAL A 30 10.50 11.86 13.75
CA VAL A 30 9.88 13.16 13.55
C VAL A 30 8.88 13.46 14.67
N ILE A 31 8.86 14.71 15.15
CA ILE A 31 7.86 15.17 16.12
C ILE A 31 6.83 16.01 15.37
N ILE A 32 5.57 15.56 15.37
CA ILE A 32 4.45 16.26 14.73
C ILE A 32 3.37 16.52 15.77
N ARG A 33 3.00 17.79 15.95
CA ARG A 33 2.02 18.25 16.95
C ARG A 33 2.30 17.69 18.37
N GLY A 34 3.60 17.54 18.71
CA GLY A 34 4.05 17.07 20.02
C GLY A 34 4.06 15.54 20.20
N ILE A 35 3.75 14.80 19.17
CA ILE A 35 3.82 13.33 19.14
C ILE A 35 5.11 12.91 18.43
N ASP A 36 5.88 12.04 19.07
CA ASP A 36 7.10 11.46 18.49
C ASP A 36 6.72 10.25 17.63
N PHE A 37 7.16 10.26 16.37
CA PHE A 37 7.05 9.15 15.43
C PHE A 37 8.46 8.62 15.13
N PRO A 38 8.89 7.56 15.83
CA PRO A 38 10.26 7.05 15.71
C PRO A 38 10.64 6.56 14.31
N ALA A 39 9.68 6.07 13.53
CA ALA A 39 9.89 5.67 12.14
C ALA A 39 9.83 6.86 11.15
N GLY A 40 9.67 8.10 11.65
CA GLY A 40 9.60 9.29 10.80
C GLY A 40 8.41 9.24 9.83
N ASN A 41 8.65 9.60 8.57
CA ASN A 41 7.59 9.59 7.55
C ASN A 41 7.06 8.18 7.23
N LEU A 42 7.83 7.13 7.50
CA LEU A 42 7.36 5.74 7.36
C LEU A 42 6.27 5.37 8.37
N SER A 43 6.03 6.21 9.39
CA SER A 43 4.98 5.98 10.39
C SER A 43 3.56 6.13 9.83
N PHE A 44 3.39 6.73 8.66
CA PHE A 44 2.08 7.11 8.15
C PHE A 44 1.56 6.17 7.08
N MET A 45 0.22 6.16 6.89
CA MET A 45 -0.44 5.34 5.88
C MET A 45 0.02 5.69 4.47
N ASP A 46 0.21 4.65 3.63
CA ASP A 46 0.78 4.76 2.29
C ASP A 46 -0.26 4.58 1.19
N GLU A 47 -1.27 3.75 1.42
CA GLU A 47 -2.19 3.32 0.36
C GLU A 47 -3.65 3.42 0.80
N LEU A 48 -4.49 3.86 -0.13
CA LEU A 48 -5.94 3.87 -0.01
C LEU A 48 -6.50 2.52 -0.48
N VAL A 49 -7.19 1.81 0.41
CA VAL A 49 -7.89 0.57 0.07
C VAL A 49 -9.33 0.85 -0.35
N SER A 50 -10.04 1.67 0.42
CA SER A 50 -11.40 2.08 0.07
C SER A 50 -11.80 3.38 0.76
N TYR A 51 -12.70 4.12 0.12
CA TYR A 51 -13.38 5.27 0.68
C TYR A 51 -14.86 5.20 0.34
N SER A 52 -15.71 5.29 1.34
CA SER A 52 -17.16 5.13 1.22
C SER A 52 -17.89 6.19 2.03
N PRO A 53 -17.96 7.44 1.52
CA PRO A 53 -18.73 8.48 2.18
C PRO A 53 -20.21 8.10 2.18
N LYS A 54 -20.88 8.26 3.30
CA LYS A 54 -22.28 7.90 3.51
C LYS A 54 -23.06 9.01 4.17
N GLY A 55 -24.36 8.77 4.34
CA GLY A 55 -25.25 9.50 5.19
C GLY A 55 -26.13 10.52 4.48
N VAL A 56 -26.84 11.32 5.29
CA VAL A 56 -27.75 12.37 4.84
C VAL A 56 -26.98 13.52 4.19
N GLY A 57 -25.74 13.76 4.62
CA GLY A 57 -24.81 14.70 4.04
C GLY A 57 -23.59 13.97 3.47
N ILE A 58 -23.38 14.09 2.16
CA ILE A 58 -22.12 13.67 1.52
C ILE A 58 -21.27 14.93 1.37
N PRO A 59 -19.98 14.90 1.76
CA PRO A 59 -19.10 16.06 1.61
C PRO A 59 -19.08 16.58 0.18
N THR A 60 -18.78 17.86 -0.02
CA THR A 60 -18.63 18.42 -1.38
C THR A 60 -17.36 17.90 -2.06
N ALA A 61 -17.25 18.07 -3.37
CA ALA A 61 -16.17 17.52 -4.15
C ALA A 61 -14.74 17.82 -3.65
N PRO A 62 -14.37 19.01 -3.21
CA PRO A 62 -13.03 19.27 -2.68
C PRO A 62 -12.69 18.45 -1.44
N HIS A 63 -13.67 18.15 -0.60
CA HIS A 63 -13.51 17.43 0.67
C HIS A 63 -13.64 15.90 0.53
N ARG A 64 -13.70 15.39 -0.69
CA ARG A 64 -13.88 13.95 -0.98
C ARG A 64 -12.68 13.30 -1.66
N ASP A 65 -11.53 13.94 -1.63
CA ASP A 65 -10.31 13.30 -2.12
C ASP A 65 -9.67 12.47 -1.01
N PRO A 66 -9.80 11.13 -1.03
CA PRO A 66 -9.26 10.30 0.04
C PRO A 66 -7.73 10.17 0.02
N PHE A 67 -7.07 10.59 -1.04
CA PHE A 67 -5.61 10.57 -1.12
C PHE A 67 -4.95 11.65 -0.26
N THR A 68 -5.72 12.66 0.18
CA THR A 68 -5.24 13.69 1.10
C THR A 68 -5.00 13.18 2.52
N SER A 69 -5.47 11.98 2.86
CA SER A 69 -5.22 11.33 4.16
C SER A 69 -3.98 10.43 4.17
N LEU A 70 -3.21 10.39 3.09
CA LEU A 70 -2.00 9.58 2.98
C LEU A 70 -0.75 10.39 3.32
N GLY A 71 0.23 9.71 3.92
CA GLY A 71 1.48 10.33 4.34
C GLY A 71 1.37 11.12 5.64
N PRO A 72 2.40 11.92 5.98
CA PRO A 72 2.41 12.77 7.16
C PRO A 72 1.32 13.85 7.10
N PRO A 73 0.77 14.26 8.27
CA PRO A 73 -0.26 15.30 8.30
C PRO A 73 0.28 16.62 7.75
N ASP A 74 -0.45 17.21 6.84
CA ASP A 74 -0.06 18.45 6.14
C ASP A 74 -1.13 19.55 6.17
N PHE A 75 -2.14 19.40 7.04
CA PHE A 75 -3.19 20.39 7.20
C PHE A 75 -2.63 21.79 7.44
N ASN A 76 -2.95 22.69 6.54
CA ASN A 76 -2.41 24.06 6.48
C ASN A 76 -3.24 25.11 7.24
N GLY A 77 -4.36 24.72 7.86
CA GLY A 77 -5.29 25.61 8.58
C GLY A 77 -6.44 26.14 7.71
N ASP A 78 -6.55 25.77 6.45
CA ASP A 78 -7.67 26.14 5.58
C ASP A 78 -8.73 25.04 5.54
N ASN A 79 -9.82 25.24 6.25
CA ASN A 79 -10.98 24.35 6.27
C ASN A 79 -11.91 24.54 5.06
N ASN A 80 -11.77 25.64 4.31
CA ASN A 80 -12.63 25.97 3.20
C ASN A 80 -11.92 25.81 1.87
N CYS A 81 -11.40 24.61 1.59
CA CYS A 81 -10.79 24.35 0.31
C CYS A 81 -11.78 24.61 -0.83
N THR A 82 -11.34 25.36 -1.83
CA THR A 82 -12.16 25.75 -2.98
C THR A 82 -12.02 24.81 -4.16
N ASP A 83 -10.99 23.97 -4.17
CA ASP A 83 -10.71 22.98 -5.20
C ASP A 83 -9.97 21.76 -4.59
N ASN A 84 -9.90 20.67 -5.33
CA ASN A 84 -9.26 19.42 -4.89
C ASN A 84 -7.74 19.54 -4.66
N LEU A 85 -7.09 20.60 -5.13
CA LEU A 85 -5.65 20.81 -4.96
C LEU A 85 -5.34 21.59 -3.67
N SER A 86 -6.33 22.30 -3.13
CA SER A 86 -6.18 23.08 -1.90
C SER A 86 -6.58 22.32 -0.64
N CYS A 87 -7.35 21.24 -0.77
CA CYS A 87 -7.69 20.36 0.35
C CYS A 87 -6.51 19.49 0.78
N THR A 88 -6.29 19.41 2.09
CA THR A 88 -5.26 18.59 2.75
C THR A 88 -5.86 17.57 3.72
N PHE A 89 -7.15 17.29 3.58
CA PHE A 89 -7.90 16.33 4.39
C PHE A 89 -9.09 15.78 3.61
N VAL A 90 -9.66 14.68 4.09
CA VAL A 90 -10.87 14.07 3.53
C VAL A 90 -11.96 13.99 4.58
N SER A 91 -13.18 14.43 4.23
CA SER A 91 -14.38 14.25 5.07
C SER A 91 -15.04 12.91 4.80
N LEU A 92 -15.37 12.16 5.85
CA LEU A 92 -15.92 10.80 5.71
C LEU A 92 -17.39 10.74 5.31
N GLY A 93 -18.14 11.80 5.57
CA GLY A 93 -19.61 11.78 5.49
C GLY A 93 -20.24 11.07 6.70
N SER A 94 -21.45 11.45 7.08
CA SER A 94 -22.12 10.93 8.28
C SER A 94 -22.29 9.41 8.23
N GLY A 95 -21.54 8.68 9.06
CA GLY A 95 -21.42 7.23 9.07
C GLY A 95 -20.63 6.66 7.89
N GLY A 96 -19.88 7.48 7.18
CA GLY A 96 -18.98 7.07 6.13
C GLY A 96 -17.67 6.47 6.67
N SER A 97 -16.87 5.88 5.79
CA SER A 97 -15.65 5.20 6.22
C SER A 97 -14.53 5.29 5.19
N ILE A 98 -13.30 5.17 5.71
CA ILE A 98 -12.09 5.03 4.93
C ILE A 98 -11.29 3.82 5.43
N ILE A 99 -10.66 3.08 4.52
CA ILE A 99 -9.70 2.02 4.84
C ILE A 99 -8.36 2.38 4.21
N LEU A 100 -7.34 2.47 5.05
CA LEU A 100 -5.99 2.81 4.69
C LEU A 100 -5.04 1.64 5.00
N GLN A 101 -3.90 1.58 4.30
CA GLN A 101 -2.93 0.51 4.43
C GLN A 101 -1.51 1.06 4.63
N PHE A 102 -0.76 0.42 5.53
CA PHE A 102 0.69 0.52 5.64
C PHE A 102 1.34 -0.46 4.65
N THR A 103 2.27 -0.01 3.84
CA THR A 103 2.98 -0.85 2.87
C THR A 103 4.48 -0.97 3.16
N ASP A 104 5.06 -0.01 3.84
CA ASP A 104 6.49 0.04 4.17
C ASP A 104 6.78 -0.13 5.68
N ASN A 105 5.72 -0.20 6.51
CA ASN A 105 5.76 -0.51 7.94
C ASN A 105 4.51 -1.29 8.38
N SER A 106 4.24 -1.33 9.69
CA SER A 106 2.99 -1.80 10.31
C SER A 106 2.75 -1.08 11.63
N LEU A 107 1.50 -1.06 12.09
CA LEU A 107 1.17 -0.76 13.47
C LEU A 107 1.44 -1.96 14.35
N THR A 108 2.06 -1.76 15.52
CA THR A 108 2.25 -2.78 16.56
C THR A 108 2.03 -2.18 17.93
N GLY A 109 1.76 -3.00 18.94
CA GLY A 109 1.75 -2.54 20.33
C GLY A 109 3.15 -2.26 20.86
N SER A 110 3.26 -1.33 21.81
CA SER A 110 4.52 -0.98 22.48
C SER A 110 4.96 -2.03 23.52
N GLY A 111 4.02 -2.83 24.01
CA GLY A 111 4.21 -3.76 25.14
C GLY A 111 4.01 -3.09 26.49
N ASP A 112 3.56 -1.85 26.53
CA ASP A 112 3.27 -1.11 27.75
C ASP A 112 2.02 -0.20 27.56
N SER A 113 1.87 0.86 28.35
CA SER A 113 0.73 1.78 28.27
C SER A 113 0.99 3.01 27.39
N ALA A 114 2.05 2.99 26.58
CA ALA A 114 2.28 4.04 25.60
C ALA A 114 1.19 4.03 24.50
N ARG A 115 1.11 5.11 23.76
CA ARG A 115 0.18 5.20 22.63
C ARG A 115 0.86 4.66 21.38
N ASP A 116 0.13 3.89 20.58
CA ASP A 116 0.66 3.17 19.43
C ASP A 116 0.16 3.72 18.09
N LEU A 117 -1.07 4.24 18.07
CA LEU A 117 -1.72 4.80 16.89
C LEU A 117 -2.20 6.21 17.16
N HIS A 118 -2.05 7.11 16.18
CA HIS A 118 -2.65 8.44 16.20
C HIS A 118 -3.44 8.71 14.94
N VAL A 119 -4.66 9.24 15.12
CA VAL A 119 -5.52 9.74 14.04
C VAL A 119 -5.49 11.26 14.09
N PHE A 120 -5.06 11.89 13.01
CA PHE A 120 -5.09 13.33 12.81
C PHE A 120 -6.43 13.69 12.16
N GLU A 121 -7.38 14.00 13.02
CA GLU A 121 -8.65 14.56 12.64
C GLU A 121 -8.57 16.08 12.78
N ILE A 122 -9.20 16.82 11.89
CA ILE A 122 -9.18 18.28 11.84
C ILE A 122 -10.57 18.79 11.53
N GLY A 123 -10.81 20.04 11.79
CA GLY A 123 -12.07 20.68 11.44
C GLY A 123 -12.50 21.71 12.46
N PRO A 124 -13.54 22.48 12.16
CA PRO A 124 -14.14 23.40 13.11
C PRO A 124 -14.99 22.66 14.17
N ASP A 125 -15.44 21.45 13.83
CA ASP A 125 -16.18 20.55 14.68
C ASP A 125 -15.39 19.26 14.86
N ILE A 126 -15.32 18.76 16.08
CA ILE A 126 -14.58 17.56 16.42
C ILE A 126 -15.58 16.41 16.45
N GLU A 127 -15.36 15.44 15.58
CA GLU A 127 -16.26 14.30 15.39
C GLU A 127 -15.60 13.02 15.82
N ASP A 128 -16.36 12.16 16.50
CA ASP A 128 -15.86 10.86 16.93
C ASP A 128 -15.74 9.90 15.75
N THR A 129 -14.62 9.17 15.70
CA THR A 129 -14.44 8.06 14.78
C THR A 129 -14.34 6.73 15.51
N PHE A 130 -15.00 5.70 14.97
CA PHE A 130 -14.73 4.31 15.33
C PHE A 130 -13.48 3.85 14.59
N VAL A 131 -12.58 3.18 15.31
CA VAL A 131 -11.32 2.70 14.76
C VAL A 131 -11.27 1.19 14.84
N ASP A 132 -11.02 0.56 13.71
CA ASP A 132 -10.74 -0.88 13.60
C ASP A 132 -9.37 -1.08 12.95
N ILE A 133 -8.67 -2.13 13.36
CA ILE A 133 -7.40 -2.55 12.77
C ILE A 133 -7.47 -3.97 12.24
N SER A 134 -6.69 -4.27 11.22
CA SER A 134 -6.64 -5.59 10.61
C SER A 134 -5.24 -5.98 10.13
N LYS A 135 -4.95 -7.29 10.19
CA LYS A 135 -3.70 -7.86 9.68
C LYS A 135 -3.75 -8.17 8.18
N ASP A 136 -4.96 -8.40 7.64
CA ASP A 136 -5.18 -8.94 6.29
C ASP A 136 -6.25 -8.18 5.48
N GLY A 137 -6.88 -7.16 6.07
CA GLY A 137 -7.97 -6.41 5.47
C GLY A 137 -9.32 -7.13 5.47
N VAL A 138 -9.42 -8.31 6.06
CA VAL A 138 -10.63 -9.16 6.11
C VAL A 138 -11.15 -9.28 7.54
N ASP A 139 -10.29 -9.70 8.47
CA ASP A 139 -10.62 -9.85 9.88
C ASP A 139 -10.30 -8.57 10.65
N TRP A 140 -11.31 -7.93 11.24
CA TRP A 140 -11.22 -6.62 11.85
C TRP A 140 -11.39 -6.67 13.37
N PHE A 141 -10.56 -5.92 14.08
CA PHE A 141 -10.58 -5.77 15.53
C PHE A 141 -10.92 -4.32 15.88
N ALA A 142 -12.06 -4.12 16.54
CA ALA A 142 -12.47 -2.82 17.04
C ALA A 142 -11.58 -2.39 18.21
N ILE A 143 -10.94 -1.24 18.10
CA ILE A 143 -10.09 -0.65 19.15
C ILE A 143 -10.68 0.65 19.73
N GLY A 144 -11.91 0.95 19.41
CA GLY A 144 -12.72 1.98 20.06
C GLY A 144 -12.96 3.22 19.22
N LYS A 145 -13.51 4.23 19.89
CA LYS A 145 -13.71 5.58 19.37
C LYS A 145 -12.51 6.45 19.69
N VAL A 146 -12.22 7.36 18.79
CA VAL A 146 -11.16 8.37 18.90
C VAL A 146 -11.81 9.73 18.84
N LEU A 147 -11.49 10.59 19.82
CA LEU A 147 -12.00 11.96 19.91
C LEU A 147 -11.03 12.92 19.24
N GLY A 148 -11.42 13.49 18.11
CA GLY A 148 -10.77 14.62 17.47
C GLY A 148 -9.29 14.49 17.15
N SER A 149 -8.68 15.60 16.75
CA SER A 149 -7.32 15.73 16.21
C SER A 149 -6.17 15.35 17.14
N THR A 150 -6.43 15.03 18.40
CA THR A 150 -5.42 14.67 19.40
C THR A 150 -5.54 13.24 19.90
N ALA A 151 -6.38 12.46 19.26
CA ALA A 151 -6.70 11.12 19.72
C ALA A 151 -5.59 10.13 19.39
N SER A 152 -5.02 9.52 20.44
CA SER A 152 -4.05 8.45 20.34
C SER A 152 -4.56 7.22 21.08
N ILE A 153 -4.35 6.06 20.49
CA ILE A 153 -4.84 4.78 20.99
C ILE A 153 -3.65 3.92 21.42
N ASP A 154 -3.79 3.30 22.59
CA ASP A 154 -2.92 2.25 23.11
C ASP A 154 -3.57 0.90 22.77
N ILE A 155 -3.01 0.17 21.79
CA ILE A 155 -3.59 -1.10 21.34
C ILE A 155 -3.27 -2.26 22.26
N ASP A 156 -2.28 -2.15 23.15
CA ASP A 156 -2.00 -3.14 24.19
C ASP A 156 -3.21 -3.36 25.12
N ARG A 157 -4.06 -2.34 25.30
CA ARG A 157 -5.32 -2.44 26.07
C ARG A 157 -6.33 -3.43 25.46
N PHE A 158 -6.19 -3.70 24.17
CA PHE A 158 -7.03 -4.65 23.44
C PHE A 158 -6.36 -6.02 23.31
N GLY A 159 -5.20 -6.22 23.95
CA GLY A 159 -4.46 -7.46 23.97
C GLY A 159 -3.47 -7.65 22.83
N PHE A 160 -3.12 -6.57 22.13
CA PHE A 160 -2.18 -6.58 21.00
C PHE A 160 -0.83 -6.00 21.43
N GLY A 161 0.23 -6.79 21.35
CA GLY A 161 1.57 -6.42 21.80
C GLY A 161 2.58 -6.28 20.66
N PRO A 162 3.89 -6.22 21.00
CA PRO A 162 4.97 -5.93 20.04
C PRO A 162 5.16 -6.95 18.91
N THR A 163 4.49 -8.11 18.98
CA THR A 163 4.56 -9.16 17.95
C THR A 163 3.31 -9.22 17.06
N ASP A 164 2.33 -8.35 17.34
CA ASP A 164 1.12 -8.24 16.54
C ASP A 164 1.29 -7.12 15.52
N PHE A 165 1.33 -7.47 14.24
CA PHE A 165 1.52 -6.51 13.15
C PHE A 165 0.21 -6.31 12.40
N PHE A 166 -0.27 -5.05 12.36
CA PHE A 166 -1.48 -4.65 11.67
C PHE A 166 -1.11 -3.75 10.49
N TYR A 167 -1.62 -4.07 9.33
CA TYR A 167 -1.32 -3.37 8.09
C TYR A 167 -2.46 -2.48 7.62
N PHE A 168 -3.67 -2.65 8.17
CA PHE A 168 -4.85 -1.91 7.76
C PHE A 168 -5.49 -1.20 8.94
N VAL A 169 -5.94 0.04 8.71
CA VAL A 169 -6.80 0.78 9.64
C VAL A 169 -8.06 1.19 8.91
N ARG A 170 -9.20 0.97 9.55
CA ARG A 170 -10.49 1.47 9.11
C ARG A 170 -10.97 2.52 10.10
N LEU A 171 -11.30 3.70 9.57
CA LEU A 171 -11.99 4.75 10.30
C LEU A 171 -13.43 4.79 9.83
N THR A 172 -14.37 4.91 10.77
CA THR A 172 -15.79 5.07 10.48
C THR A 172 -16.32 6.22 11.31
N ASP A 173 -16.93 7.19 10.67
CA ASP A 173 -17.57 8.33 11.33
C ASP A 173 -18.72 7.90 12.23
N ASP A 174 -18.91 8.55 13.38
CA ASP A 174 -20.10 8.34 14.21
C ASP A 174 -21.28 9.19 13.73
N PRO A 175 -22.30 8.62 13.09
CA PRO A 175 -23.40 9.37 12.51
C PRO A 175 -24.29 10.06 13.56
N ASN A 176 -24.02 9.89 14.85
CA ASN A 176 -24.76 10.55 15.94
C ASN A 176 -24.06 11.81 16.44
N GLU A 177 -22.91 12.13 15.90
CA GLU A 177 -22.10 13.28 16.27
C GLU A 177 -21.75 14.13 15.05
N GLY A 178 -21.41 15.40 15.28
CA GLY A 178 -20.98 16.34 14.25
C GLY A 178 -22.07 16.83 13.31
N ASP A 179 -21.63 17.52 12.26
CA ASP A 179 -22.48 18.12 11.26
C ASP A 179 -22.92 17.09 10.21
N ILE A 180 -24.24 16.95 10.04
CA ILE A 180 -24.84 16.11 9.00
C ILE A 180 -25.18 16.89 7.73
N THR A 181 -24.86 18.20 7.69
CA THR A 181 -25.14 19.11 6.58
C THR A 181 -23.94 20.04 6.37
N GLY A 182 -23.70 20.43 5.15
CA GLY A 182 -22.62 21.37 4.83
C GLY A 182 -21.70 20.87 3.74
N ILE A 183 -20.51 21.46 3.66
CA ILE A 183 -19.47 21.11 2.68
C ILE A 183 -18.50 20.05 3.22
N GLN A 184 -18.30 20.05 4.52
CA GLN A 184 -17.56 19.07 5.32
C GLN A 184 -18.62 18.32 6.15
N VAL A 185 -18.73 17.06 6.04
CA VAL A 185 -19.69 16.23 6.75
C VAL A 185 -18.99 14.99 7.26
N GLY A 186 -19.16 14.71 8.56
CA GLY A 186 -18.47 13.63 9.23
C GLY A 186 -16.98 13.93 9.39
N ALA A 187 -16.29 13.11 10.14
CA ALA A 187 -14.92 13.32 10.54
C ALA A 187 -13.98 13.67 9.38
N ASP A 188 -13.15 14.68 9.59
CA ASP A 188 -12.20 15.25 8.64
C ASP A 188 -10.79 14.71 8.89
N ILE A 189 -10.37 13.74 8.10
CA ILE A 189 -9.11 12.99 8.31
C ILE A 189 -7.98 13.60 7.49
N ASP A 190 -6.94 14.08 8.18
CA ASP A 190 -5.69 14.61 7.63
C ASP A 190 -4.65 13.47 7.46
N ALA A 191 -4.45 12.64 8.50
CA ALA A 191 -3.51 11.52 8.44
C ALA A 191 -3.81 10.47 9.51
N VAL A 192 -3.21 9.28 9.33
CA VAL A 192 -3.16 8.23 10.34
C VAL A 192 -1.72 7.73 10.47
N GLY A 193 -1.19 7.71 11.69
CA GLY A 193 0.21 7.34 11.94
C GLY A 193 0.39 6.31 13.04
N ALA A 194 1.24 5.30 12.80
CA ALA A 194 1.72 4.36 13.81
C ALA A 194 2.85 5.01 14.62
N ILE A 195 2.59 5.30 15.89
CA ILE A 195 3.61 5.75 16.84
C ILE A 195 4.57 4.61 17.11
N THR A 196 4.02 3.41 17.37
CA THR A 196 4.80 2.19 17.49
C THR A 196 4.71 1.40 16.19
N SER A 197 5.85 1.30 15.49
CA SER A 197 5.92 0.68 14.16
C SER A 197 6.67 -0.63 14.17
N GLY A 198 6.14 -1.61 13.43
CA GLY A 198 6.76 -2.89 13.14
C GLY A 198 7.23 -3.02 11.68
N PRO A 199 7.65 -4.21 11.26
CA PRO A 199 8.10 -4.46 9.89
C PRO A 199 6.96 -4.34 8.87
N PRO A 200 7.30 -4.07 7.59
CA PRO A 200 6.34 -4.05 6.50
C PRO A 200 5.72 -5.44 6.26
N PRO A 201 4.60 -5.51 5.51
CA PRO A 201 4.01 -6.77 5.10
C PRO A 201 5.00 -7.60 4.28
N THR A 202 5.11 -8.89 4.60
CA THR A 202 5.96 -9.79 3.82
C THR A 202 5.29 -10.10 2.49
N ILE A 203 5.80 -9.53 1.41
CA ILE A 203 5.37 -9.89 0.07
C ILE A 203 5.94 -11.28 -0.23
N THR A 204 5.13 -12.33 -0.02
CA THR A 204 5.47 -13.65 -0.54
C THR A 204 5.30 -13.59 -2.06
N THR A 205 6.36 -13.24 -2.76
CA THR A 205 6.39 -13.36 -4.21
C THR A 205 6.32 -14.86 -4.53
N THR A 206 5.11 -15.37 -4.73
CA THR A 206 4.94 -16.68 -5.35
C THR A 206 5.47 -16.50 -6.76
N THR A 207 6.73 -16.86 -6.98
CA THR A 207 7.25 -17.00 -8.33
C THR A 207 6.38 -18.09 -8.95
N ALA A 208 5.36 -17.69 -9.69
CA ALA A 208 4.65 -18.59 -10.56
C ALA A 208 5.74 -19.14 -11.50
N THR A 209 6.17 -20.37 -11.25
CA THR A 209 7.00 -21.09 -12.20
C THR A 209 6.11 -21.18 -13.43
N SER A 210 6.32 -20.26 -14.37
CA SER A 210 5.73 -20.35 -15.69
C SER A 210 6.30 -21.63 -16.27
N THR A 211 5.59 -22.73 -16.07
CA THR A 211 5.74 -23.88 -16.95
C THR A 211 5.33 -23.36 -18.31
N ALA A 212 6.33 -23.01 -19.13
CA ALA A 212 6.07 -22.71 -20.53
C ALA A 212 5.15 -23.82 -21.05
N PRO A 213 4.04 -23.47 -21.71
CA PRO A 213 3.20 -24.51 -22.31
C PRO A 213 4.12 -25.39 -23.18
N PRO A 214 3.94 -26.73 -23.17
CA PRO A 214 4.74 -27.61 -23.98
C PRO A 214 4.70 -27.04 -25.40
N SER A 215 5.87 -26.84 -26.01
CA SER A 215 5.95 -26.35 -27.36
C SER A 215 5.19 -27.37 -28.23
N VAL A 216 3.99 -26.98 -28.61
CA VAL A 216 3.24 -27.76 -29.63
C VAL A 216 4.08 -27.62 -30.88
N ALA A 217 4.66 -28.74 -31.32
CA ALA A 217 5.37 -28.79 -32.59
C ALA A 217 4.41 -28.27 -33.66
N GLU A 218 4.78 -27.19 -34.33
CA GLU A 218 3.96 -26.62 -35.39
C GLU A 218 3.68 -27.73 -36.39
N PRO A 219 2.41 -28.01 -36.71
CA PRO A 219 2.11 -29.06 -37.70
C PRO A 219 2.76 -28.61 -39.01
N ALA A 220 3.33 -29.57 -39.73
CA ALA A 220 4.04 -29.40 -41.01
C ALA A 220 3.20 -28.72 -42.14
N THR A 221 2.16 -28.01 -41.77
CA THR A 221 1.23 -27.29 -42.63
C THR A 221 1.90 -26.16 -43.41
N ILE A 222 2.95 -25.54 -42.85
CA ILE A 222 3.71 -24.50 -43.54
C ILE A 222 4.51 -25.10 -44.71
N LEU A 223 5.05 -26.32 -44.53
CA LEU A 223 5.79 -27.00 -45.58
C LEU A 223 4.87 -27.43 -46.75
N LEU A 224 3.63 -27.79 -46.43
CA LEU A 224 2.63 -28.17 -47.44
C LEU A 224 2.15 -26.97 -48.28
N LEU A 225 2.02 -25.79 -47.66
CA LEU A 225 1.63 -24.56 -48.36
C LEU A 225 2.73 -24.06 -49.33
N GLY A 226 4.01 -24.21 -48.92
CA GLY A 226 5.16 -23.91 -49.79
C GLY A 226 5.27 -24.85 -51.00
N ALA A 227 5.05 -26.14 -50.85
CA ALA A 227 5.07 -27.11 -51.91
C ALA A 227 3.89 -26.93 -52.91
N GLY A 228 2.70 -26.53 -52.37
CA GLY A 228 1.52 -26.25 -53.20
C GLY A 228 1.69 -25.03 -54.13
N LEU A 229 2.32 -23.98 -53.66
CA LEU A 229 2.58 -22.77 -54.43
C LEU A 229 3.61 -22.98 -55.54
N VAL A 230 4.66 -23.76 -55.30
CA VAL A 230 5.65 -24.10 -56.33
C VAL A 230 5.03 -25.02 -57.42
N GLY A 231 4.18 -25.96 -57.03
CA GLY A 231 3.45 -26.82 -57.95
C GLY A 231 2.51 -26.05 -58.91
N CYS A 232 1.78 -25.06 -58.39
CA CYS A 232 0.91 -24.22 -59.18
C CYS A 232 1.67 -23.32 -60.16
N ALA A 233 2.86 -22.82 -59.82
CA ALA A 233 3.69 -22.00 -60.69
C ALA A 233 4.25 -22.81 -61.88
N LEU A 234 4.65 -24.07 -61.67
CA LEU A 234 5.18 -24.93 -62.73
C LEU A 234 4.12 -25.40 -63.71
N THR A 235 2.89 -25.62 -63.24
CA THR A 235 1.78 -26.01 -64.17
C THR A 235 1.31 -24.85 -65.06
N LYS A 236 1.42 -23.59 -64.57
CA LYS A 236 1.06 -22.40 -65.37
C LYS A 236 2.12 -22.07 -66.41
N ALA A 237 3.40 -22.41 -66.19
CA ALA A 237 4.47 -22.23 -67.17
C ALA A 237 4.36 -23.21 -68.35
N ARG A 238 3.87 -24.47 -68.10
CA ARG A 238 3.70 -25.51 -69.16
C ARG A 238 2.51 -25.30 -70.09
N ARG A 239 1.59 -24.37 -69.84
CA ARG A 239 0.44 -24.08 -70.71
C ARG A 239 0.66 -22.89 -71.67
N ARG A 240 1.87 -22.36 -71.78
CA ARG A 240 2.21 -21.22 -72.63
C ARG A 240 3.24 -21.54 -73.74
N GLU A 241 3.49 -22.81 -74.00
CA GLU A 241 4.17 -23.29 -75.19
C GLU A 241 3.23 -23.98 -76.16
#